data_8e8ef5d8c77e1202e705d2df117440ef
#
_entry.id   8e8ef5d8c77e1202e705d2df117440ef
#
_cell.length_a   1.000
_cell.length_b   1.000
_cell.length_c   1.000
_cell.angle_alpha   90.00
_cell.angle_beta   90.00
_cell.angle_gamma   90.00
#
_symmetry.space_group_name_H-M   'P 1'
#
loop_
_entity.id
_entity.type
_entity.pdbx_description
1 polymer ?
#
loop_
_entity_poly.entity_id
_entity_poly.type
_entity_poly.pdbx_seq_one_letter_code
_entity_poly.pdbx_strand_id
1 'polypeptide(L)' 'MTIADFTSKELEYFRKECNFVNLEIVVFERRAQGVSLEQIAEDLHISYDYARKISCKVNKKILKIL' A
#
# COMPACT_ATOMS: atom_id res chain seq x y z
N MET A 1 9.28 -6.57 3.25
CA MET A 1 7.95 -7.12 2.93
C MET A 1 7.41 -6.44 1.67
N THR A 2 6.98 -7.24 0.71
CA THR A 2 6.41 -6.73 -0.53
C THR A 2 4.93 -7.11 -0.61
N ILE A 3 4.06 -6.11 -0.74
CA ILE A 3 2.61 -6.33 -0.75
C ILE A 3 2.19 -7.28 -1.89
N ALA A 4 2.85 -7.19 -3.04
CA ALA A 4 2.52 -8.03 -4.19
C ALA A 4 2.78 -9.52 -3.96
N ASP A 5 3.53 -9.88 -2.92
CA ASP A 5 3.82 -11.28 -2.59
C ASP A 5 2.67 -11.98 -1.85
N PHE A 6 1.69 -11.23 -1.38
CA PHE A 6 0.55 -11.81 -0.68
C PHE A 6 -0.48 -12.36 -1.68
N THR A 7 -1.22 -13.39 -1.26
CA THR A 7 -2.28 -13.95 -2.08
C THR A 7 -3.48 -13.01 -2.13
N SER A 8 -4.39 -13.27 -3.09
CA SER A 8 -5.62 -12.47 -3.21
C SER A 8 -6.45 -12.50 -1.92
N LYS A 9 -6.53 -13.65 -1.26
CA LYS A 9 -7.26 -13.77 0.00
C LYS A 9 -6.62 -12.96 1.11
N GLU A 10 -5.28 -12.97 1.17
CA GLU A 10 -4.55 -12.17 2.15
C GLU A 10 -4.75 -10.68 1.91
N LEU A 11 -4.72 -10.27 0.64
CA LEU A 11 -4.94 -8.87 0.28
C LEU A 11 -6.34 -8.40 0.66
N GLU A 12 -7.35 -9.25 0.45
CA GLU A 12 -8.72 -8.94 0.86
C GLU A 12 -8.83 -8.82 2.38
N TYR A 13 -8.16 -9.69 3.11
CA TYR A 13 -8.12 -9.65 4.56
C TYR A 13 -7.52 -8.32 5.05
N PHE A 14 -6.39 -7.91 4.46
CA PHE A 14 -5.75 -6.64 4.82
C PHE A 14 -6.65 -5.46 4.50
N ARG A 15 -7.30 -5.49 3.35
CA ARG A 15 -8.21 -4.41 2.92
C ARG A 15 -9.37 -4.25 3.90
N LYS A 16 -9.84 -5.36 4.44
CA LYS A 16 -10.96 -5.38 5.39
C LYS A 16 -10.52 -4.99 6.81
N GLU A 17 -9.40 -5.55 7.26
CA GLU A 17 -8.95 -5.40 8.65
C GLU A 17 -8.08 -4.17 8.89
N CYS A 18 -7.25 -3.80 7.91
CA CYS A 18 -6.46 -2.58 8.02
C CYS A 18 -7.34 -1.39 7.67
N ASN A 19 -7.41 -0.43 8.56
CA ASN A 19 -8.22 0.76 8.33
C ASN A 19 -7.44 1.77 7.49
N PHE A 20 -7.28 1.46 6.20
CA PHE A 20 -6.59 2.36 5.27
C PHE A 20 -7.46 3.58 4.99
N VAL A 21 -6.85 4.77 5.04
CA VAL A 21 -7.55 6.03 4.82
C VAL A 21 -6.87 6.84 3.73
N ASN A 22 -7.64 7.67 3.03
CA ASN A 22 -7.13 8.60 2.02
C ASN A 22 -6.24 7.88 1.00
N LEU A 23 -5.03 8.39 0.79
CA LEU A 23 -4.09 7.83 -0.19
C LEU A 23 -3.53 6.47 0.20
N GLU A 24 -3.67 6.07 1.44
CA GLU A 24 -3.17 4.76 1.89
C GLU A 24 -3.80 3.61 1.12
N ILE A 25 -5.11 3.68 0.88
CA ILE A 25 -5.78 2.61 0.16
C ILE A 25 -5.34 2.58 -1.31
N VAL A 26 -5.12 3.73 -1.92
CA VAL A 26 -4.65 3.81 -3.30
C VAL A 26 -3.25 3.20 -3.41
N VAL A 27 -2.35 3.57 -2.50
CA VAL A 27 -0.99 3.03 -2.48
C VAL A 27 -1.02 1.52 -2.24
N PHE A 28 -1.84 1.06 -1.30
CA PHE A 28 -1.98 -0.38 -1.04
C PHE A 28 -2.43 -1.13 -2.32
N GLU A 29 -3.47 -0.66 -2.97
CA GLU A 29 -4.01 -1.31 -4.18
C GLU A 29 -2.97 -1.33 -5.30
N ARG A 30 -2.28 -0.22 -5.54
CA ARG A 30 -1.26 -0.14 -6.58
C ARG A 30 -0.07 -1.05 -6.28
N ARG A 31 0.39 -1.07 -5.03
CA ARG A 31 1.49 -1.95 -4.64
C ARG A 31 1.10 -3.41 -4.74
N ALA A 32 -0.15 -3.74 -4.45
CA ALA A 32 -0.66 -5.11 -4.61
C ALA A 32 -0.62 -5.55 -6.08
N GLN A 33 -0.74 -4.61 -7.01
CA GLN A 33 -0.65 -4.88 -8.44
C GLN A 33 0.81 -4.92 -8.94
N GLY A 34 1.77 -4.66 -8.07
CA GLY A 34 3.18 -4.65 -8.45
C GLY A 34 3.68 -3.32 -9.00
N VAL A 35 2.90 -2.24 -8.86
CA VAL A 35 3.28 -0.92 -9.34
C VAL A 35 4.38 -0.34 -8.44
N SER A 36 5.40 0.28 -9.04
CA SER A 36 6.50 0.89 -8.30
C SER A 36 6.05 2.16 -7.58
N LEU A 37 6.78 2.52 -6.51
CA LEU A 37 6.49 3.77 -5.80
C LEU A 37 6.70 4.98 -6.68
N GLU A 38 7.68 4.94 -7.58
CA GLU A 38 7.92 6.04 -8.52
C GLU A 38 6.71 6.26 -9.41
N GLN A 39 6.12 5.20 -9.93
CA GLN A 39 4.95 5.29 -10.78
C GLN A 39 3.73 5.79 -9.99
N ILE A 40 3.58 5.31 -8.76
CA ILE A 40 2.49 5.75 -7.87
C ILE A 40 2.61 7.25 -7.61
N ALA A 41 3.83 7.73 -7.32
CA ALA A 41 4.06 9.15 -7.08
C ALA A 41 3.69 10.00 -8.30
N GLU A 42 4.06 9.55 -9.50
CA GLU A 42 3.69 10.24 -10.73
C GLU A 42 2.19 10.28 -10.94
N ASP A 43 1.53 9.12 -10.76
CA ASP A 43 0.09 9.00 -10.98
C ASP A 43 -0.72 9.88 -10.02
N LEU A 44 -0.24 10.02 -8.79
CA LEU A 44 -0.93 10.79 -7.76
C LEU A 44 -0.45 12.23 -7.68
N HIS A 45 0.53 12.61 -8.50
CA HIS A 45 1.13 13.96 -8.49
C HIS A 45 1.68 14.35 -7.12
N ILE A 46 2.37 13.41 -6.48
CA ILE A 46 3.02 13.62 -5.18
C ILE A 46 4.51 13.28 -5.32
N SER A 47 5.29 13.71 -4.34
CA SER A 47 6.72 13.42 -4.34
C SER A 47 6.95 11.94 -4.03
N TYR A 48 8.09 11.41 -4.48
CA TYR A 48 8.50 10.05 -4.17
C TYR A 48 8.62 9.84 -2.66
N ASP A 49 9.20 10.81 -1.95
CA ASP A 49 9.37 10.72 -0.50
C ASP A 49 8.02 10.61 0.21
N TYR A 50 7.02 11.35 -0.26
CA TYR A 50 5.69 11.29 0.32
C TYR A 50 5.03 9.93 0.05
N ALA A 51 5.15 9.44 -1.19
CA ALA A 51 4.63 8.11 -1.55
C ALA A 51 5.28 7.03 -0.67
N ARG A 52 6.58 7.13 -0.43
CA ARG A 52 7.31 6.19 0.42
C ARG A 52 6.81 6.23 1.86
N LYS A 53 6.55 7.43 2.39
CA LYS A 53 6.01 7.57 3.74
C LYS A 53 4.64 6.92 3.87
N ILE A 54 3.78 7.11 2.88
CA ILE A 54 2.47 6.48 2.85
C ILE A 54 2.61 4.96 2.82
N SER A 55 3.51 4.45 1.98
CA SER A 55 3.76 3.02 1.88
C SER A 55 4.25 2.43 3.21
N CYS A 56 5.10 3.17 3.93
CA CYS A 56 5.56 2.74 5.25
C CYS A 56 4.40 2.63 6.23
N LYS A 57 3.47 3.59 6.21
CA LYS A 57 2.28 3.53 7.08
C LYS A 57 1.41 2.33 6.73
N VAL A 58 1.23 2.05 5.45
CA VAL A 58 0.48 0.87 4.99
C VAL A 58 1.12 -0.39 5.52
N ASN A 59 2.44 -0.53 5.37
CA ASN A 59 3.17 -1.70 5.85
C ASN A 59 3.04 -1.88 7.36
N LYS A 60 3.11 -0.78 8.12
CA LYS A 60 2.96 -0.83 9.58
C LYS A 60 1.59 -1.33 9.98
N LYS A 61 0.55 -0.89 9.29
CA LYS A 61 -0.82 -1.35 9.56
C LYS A 61 -0.97 -2.83 9.29
N ILE A 62 -0.37 -3.33 8.20
CA ILE A 62 -0.39 -4.75 7.86
C ILE A 62 0.34 -5.55 8.93
N LEU A 63 1.50 -5.09 9.36
CA LEU A 63 2.30 -5.80 10.37
C LEU A 63 1.56 -5.92 11.70
N LYS A 64 0.70 -4.98 12.02
CA LYS A 64 -0.08 -5.03 13.28
C LYS A 64 -1.07 -6.17 13.32
N ILE A 65 -1.57 -6.62 12.17
CA ILE A 65 -2.58 -7.66 12.11
C ILE A 65 -2.01 -9.02 11.72
N LEU A 66 -0.73 -9.06 11.37
CA LEU A 66 -0.04 -10.32 11.13
C LEU A 66 0.39 -10.94 12.46
#